data_6a0e0d1007cfb0aac969b50413ebd92c
#
_entry.id   6a0e0d1007cfb0aac969b50413ebd92c
#
_cell.length_a   1.000
_cell.length_b   1.000
_cell.length_c   1.000
_cell.angle_alpha   90.00
_cell.angle_beta   90.00
_cell.angle_gamma   90.00
#
_symmetry.space_group_name_H-M   'P 1'
#
loop_
_entity.id
_entity.type
_entity.pdbx_description
1 polymer ?
#
loop_
_entity_poly.entity_id
_entity_poly.type
_entity_poly.pdbx_seq_one_letter_code
_entity_poly.pdbx_strand_id
1 'polypeptide(L)'
;MCRLILMRDIGIVVSSSHGPIAYNYWIGVRAMLRITLREGPGELPLHRQIADQIHFQIEQGDIVDGTLLPSTRNLARELGIARGTVVLAYEELCAAGTCESRVGRGTSANGPKRPAKTSRDANRPRRSRKLLLEIPNEPVDIDPGAVSLLPSIADTGHLPITALRRGFDKVLRRPTHLKEFTESAGDPLLRRLICQRILPQRGIDADPSEVLVVPGTQYGSLLLAMTLAESRKTFHFGEPGYLDFARNFARFGFSLRSHPVDASGVAAPISSLGEQDVLYVMPEHHFPQCVSLSGTRRRTIIRAVEQDGLLVIEDDYDSEFYYNRRPQPALKSNDESGGVVYLGTFSKSLFNSLRLGYIVASPELISELATLHWSLSRGTSGILQRWVAELISEGTIESHVQRMRTVYRRRRDKIATLLEREFPEWRITIPQGGLQFFIETGNSKEANEVIEACRLHRLRVALPSSYVMPGSTRQNFFVLGFGSAPFQEIERALLKVKQALSGA
;
A
#
# COMPACT_ATOMS: atom_id res chain seq x y z
N MET A 1 36.97 5.61 0.10
CA MET A 1 36.24 6.88 0.36
C MET A 1 35.74 7.41 -0.97
N CYS A 2 34.51 7.05 -1.37
CA CYS A 2 33.90 7.55 -2.61
C CYS A 2 33.26 8.91 -2.34
N ARG A 3 33.68 9.95 -3.06
CA ARG A 3 32.98 11.24 -3.09
C ARG A 3 31.88 11.16 -4.16
N LEU A 4 30.62 11.19 -3.73
CA LEU A 4 29.48 11.49 -4.60
C LEU A 4 29.50 12.98 -4.93
N ILE A 5 29.59 13.32 -6.21
CA ILE A 5 29.35 14.68 -6.70
C ILE A 5 28.00 14.64 -7.42
N LEU A 6 26.98 15.19 -6.75
CA LEU A 6 25.67 15.47 -7.35
C LEU A 6 25.76 16.79 -8.10
N MET A 7 25.75 16.76 -9.43
CA MET A 7 25.42 17.94 -10.25
C MET A 7 23.95 17.79 -10.71
N ARG A 8 23.16 18.84 -10.47
CA ARG A 8 21.78 18.98 -10.96
C ARG A 8 21.78 18.94 -12.49
N ASP A 9 20.84 18.19 -13.03
CA ASP A 9 20.41 18.07 -14.44
C ASP A 9 21.09 17.02 -15.34
N ILE A 10 22.08 16.23 -14.89
CA ILE A 10 22.57 15.07 -15.67
C ILE A 10 23.13 14.05 -14.68
N GLY A 11 22.46 12.89 -14.54
CA GLY A 11 22.88 11.84 -13.60
C GLY A 11 24.03 11.00 -14.16
N ILE A 12 25.24 11.16 -13.61
CA ILE A 12 26.39 10.27 -13.88
C ILE A 12 26.72 9.50 -12.61
N VAL A 13 26.78 8.18 -12.71
CA VAL A 13 27.32 7.33 -11.63
C VAL A 13 28.66 6.78 -12.11
N VAL A 14 29.74 7.17 -11.45
CA VAL A 14 31.08 6.63 -11.68
C VAL A 14 31.42 5.67 -10.54
N SER A 15 31.71 4.42 -10.85
CA SER A 15 32.24 3.43 -9.90
C SER A 15 33.67 3.10 -10.31
N SER A 16 34.66 3.35 -9.46
CA SER A 16 36.05 2.93 -9.69
C SER A 16 36.63 2.24 -8.47
N SER A 17 37.06 1.00 -8.66
CA SER A 17 38.19 0.39 -7.98
C SER A 17 38.70 -0.71 -8.90
N HIS A 18 39.77 -0.42 -9.68
CA HIS A 18 40.57 -1.39 -10.47
C HIS A 18 39.76 -2.39 -11.34
N GLY A 19 38.78 -1.85 -12.11
CA GLY A 19 37.95 -2.58 -13.08
C GLY A 19 37.48 -1.65 -14.21
N PRO A 20 36.76 -2.17 -15.21
CA PRO A 20 36.29 -1.36 -16.35
C PRO A 20 35.43 -0.19 -15.88
N ILE A 21 35.66 1.01 -16.42
CA ILE A 21 34.89 2.20 -16.06
C ILE A 21 33.62 2.24 -16.88
N ALA A 22 32.46 2.19 -16.22
CA ALA A 22 31.15 2.27 -16.86
C ALA A 22 30.60 3.69 -16.82
N TYR A 23 30.17 4.20 -17.96
CA TYR A 23 29.55 5.50 -18.13
C TYR A 23 28.09 5.35 -18.53
N ASN A 24 27.19 6.06 -17.86
CA ASN A 24 25.76 6.09 -18.16
C ASN A 24 25.34 7.51 -18.53
N TYR A 25 24.75 7.69 -19.71
CA TYR A 25 24.34 9.00 -20.22
C TYR A 25 22.89 9.00 -20.67
N TRP A 26 22.10 9.97 -20.20
CA TRP A 26 20.71 10.13 -20.64
C TRP A 26 20.63 10.85 -21.99
N ILE A 27 20.03 10.18 -22.97
CA ILE A 27 19.73 10.73 -24.29
C ILE A 27 18.22 10.81 -24.48
N GLY A 28 17.64 11.99 -24.15
CA GLY A 28 16.21 12.23 -24.22
C GLY A 28 15.42 11.57 -23.08
N VAL A 29 14.10 11.72 -23.11
CA VAL A 29 13.18 11.38 -22.02
C VAL A 29 13.06 9.85 -21.75
N ARG A 30 13.63 8.98 -22.61
CA ARG A 30 13.40 7.52 -22.55
C ARG A 30 14.60 6.62 -22.87
N ALA A 31 15.79 7.16 -23.11
CA ALA A 31 16.94 6.34 -23.47
C ALA A 31 18.17 6.73 -22.66
N MET A 32 18.94 5.72 -22.21
CA MET A 32 20.18 5.87 -21.46
C MET A 32 21.31 5.21 -22.24
N LEU A 33 22.29 6.00 -22.71
CA LEU A 33 23.47 5.48 -23.36
C LEU A 33 24.45 4.95 -22.30
N ARG A 34 24.81 3.67 -22.39
CA ARG A 34 25.72 2.97 -21.48
C ARG A 34 26.99 2.60 -22.23
N ILE A 35 28.14 3.14 -21.80
CA ILE A 35 29.44 2.84 -22.41
C ILE A 35 30.43 2.45 -21.32
N THR A 36 31.11 1.33 -21.53
CA THR A 36 32.18 0.83 -20.64
C THR A 36 33.44 0.73 -21.44
N LEU A 37 34.50 1.47 -21.04
CA LEU A 37 35.80 1.47 -21.72
C LEU A 37 36.82 0.63 -20.95
N ARG A 38 37.65 -0.10 -21.70
CA ARG A 38 38.77 -0.88 -21.17
C ARG A 38 40.05 -0.48 -21.91
N GLU A 39 41.12 -0.28 -21.16
CA GLU A 39 42.44 -0.03 -21.71
C GLU A 39 43.39 -1.10 -21.22
N GLY A 40 44.20 -1.64 -22.13
CA GLY A 40 45.19 -2.68 -21.78
C GLY A 40 45.69 -3.46 -23.01
N PRO A 41 46.76 -4.28 -22.84
CA PRO A 41 47.23 -5.19 -23.88
C PRO A 41 46.14 -6.20 -24.27
N GLY A 42 45.75 -6.21 -25.54
CA GLY A 42 44.72 -7.12 -26.07
C GLY A 42 43.32 -6.56 -26.13
N GLU A 43 43.03 -5.37 -25.62
CA GLU A 43 41.73 -4.71 -25.75
C GLU A 43 41.56 -4.06 -27.13
N LEU A 44 40.31 -3.97 -27.60
CA LEU A 44 39.97 -3.28 -28.83
C LEU A 44 40.27 -1.75 -28.72
N PRO A 45 40.57 -1.07 -29.83
CA PRO A 45 40.69 0.38 -29.82
C PRO A 45 39.45 1.06 -29.28
N LEU A 46 39.61 2.14 -28.49
CA LEU A 46 38.50 2.81 -27.80
C LEU A 46 37.36 3.23 -28.74
N HIS A 47 37.67 3.71 -29.96
CA HIS A 47 36.60 4.06 -30.94
C HIS A 47 35.75 2.89 -31.31
N ARG A 48 36.33 1.69 -31.44
CA ARG A 48 35.61 0.45 -31.74
C ARG A 48 34.75 -0.02 -30.57
N GLN A 49 35.30 0.04 -29.36
CA GLN A 49 34.49 -0.27 -28.15
C GLN A 49 33.25 0.63 -28.03
N ILE A 50 33.38 1.92 -28.37
CA ILE A 50 32.26 2.86 -28.37
C ILE A 50 31.26 2.51 -29.48
N ALA A 51 31.73 2.27 -30.69
CA ALA A 51 30.88 1.94 -31.83
C ALA A 51 30.11 0.67 -31.61
N ASP A 52 30.76 -0.40 -31.18
CA ASP A 52 30.14 -1.71 -30.93
C ASP A 52 29.06 -1.65 -29.84
N GLN A 53 29.31 -0.90 -28.76
CA GLN A 53 28.34 -0.77 -27.67
C GLN A 53 27.14 0.08 -28.04
N ILE A 54 27.32 1.14 -28.82
CA ILE A 54 26.21 1.95 -29.35
C ILE A 54 25.40 1.15 -30.36
N HIS A 55 26.08 0.44 -31.27
CA HIS A 55 25.45 -0.41 -32.25
C HIS A 55 24.56 -1.47 -31.57
N PHE A 56 25.09 -2.18 -30.58
CA PHE A 56 24.36 -3.18 -29.80
C PHE A 56 23.11 -2.60 -29.11
N GLN A 57 23.22 -1.41 -28.49
CA GLN A 57 22.08 -0.76 -27.83
C GLN A 57 20.99 -0.33 -28.82
N ILE A 58 21.40 0.06 -30.04
CA ILE A 58 20.44 0.38 -31.12
C ILE A 58 19.74 -0.90 -31.61
N GLU A 59 20.48 -1.98 -31.82
CA GLU A 59 19.90 -3.28 -32.26
C GLU A 59 18.95 -3.88 -31.22
N GLN A 60 19.27 -3.77 -29.93
CA GLN A 60 18.38 -4.23 -28.85
C GLN A 60 17.17 -3.31 -28.64
N GLY A 61 17.12 -2.14 -29.28
CA GLY A 61 16.04 -1.17 -29.15
C GLY A 61 16.10 -0.34 -27.88
N ASP A 62 17.21 -0.36 -27.15
CA ASP A 62 17.48 0.50 -25.99
C ASP A 62 17.62 1.96 -26.46
N ILE A 63 18.17 2.17 -27.67
CA ILE A 63 18.21 3.45 -28.38
C ILE A 63 17.24 3.36 -29.55
N VAL A 64 16.17 4.14 -29.50
CA VAL A 64 15.07 4.12 -30.50
C VAL A 64 15.50 4.83 -31.78
N ASP A 65 14.94 4.37 -32.93
CA ASP A 65 15.11 5.03 -34.23
C ASP A 65 14.85 6.53 -34.16
N GLY A 66 15.73 7.34 -34.77
CA GLY A 66 15.66 8.79 -34.76
C GLY A 66 16.19 9.48 -33.48
N THR A 67 16.63 8.72 -32.47
CA THR A 67 17.21 9.30 -31.25
C THR A 67 18.51 10.02 -31.56
N LEU A 68 18.63 11.30 -31.17
CA LEU A 68 19.86 12.08 -31.31
C LEU A 68 20.91 11.59 -30.30
N LEU A 69 22.06 11.16 -30.79
CA LEU A 69 23.22 10.85 -29.98
C LEU A 69 23.88 12.12 -29.45
N PRO A 70 24.64 12.05 -28.34
CA PRO A 70 25.42 13.20 -27.85
C PRO A 70 26.35 13.76 -28.92
N SER A 71 26.61 15.05 -28.89
CA SER A 71 27.64 15.61 -29.78
C SER A 71 29.00 14.98 -29.47
N THR A 72 29.84 14.79 -30.49
CA THR A 72 31.19 14.19 -30.33
C THR A 72 32.03 14.94 -29.28
N ARG A 73 31.82 16.25 -29.11
CA ARG A 73 32.50 17.09 -28.08
C ARG A 73 31.97 16.73 -26.67
N ASN A 74 30.68 16.56 -26.52
CA ASN A 74 30.09 16.25 -25.24
C ASN A 74 30.41 14.81 -24.79
N LEU A 75 30.25 13.82 -25.67
CA LEU A 75 30.59 12.44 -25.36
C LEU A 75 32.09 12.27 -25.04
N ALA A 76 32.98 12.90 -25.80
CA ALA A 76 34.42 12.86 -25.52
C ALA A 76 34.78 13.45 -24.14
N ARG A 77 34.18 14.60 -23.80
CA ARG A 77 34.38 15.23 -22.49
C ARG A 77 33.92 14.34 -21.33
N GLU A 78 32.79 13.64 -21.50
CA GLU A 78 32.22 12.80 -20.48
C GLU A 78 32.97 11.48 -20.32
N LEU A 79 33.42 10.88 -21.42
CA LEU A 79 34.22 9.67 -21.38
C LEU A 79 35.71 9.95 -21.01
N GLY A 80 36.12 11.22 -20.89
CA GLY A 80 37.49 11.60 -20.58
C GLY A 80 38.53 11.26 -21.67
N ILE A 81 38.10 11.16 -22.95
CA ILE A 81 38.92 10.73 -24.10
C ILE A 81 39.04 11.82 -25.16
N ALA A 82 39.95 11.60 -26.11
CA ALA A 82 40.13 12.53 -27.23
C ALA A 82 38.88 12.58 -28.13
N ARG A 83 38.47 13.78 -28.55
CA ARG A 83 37.32 13.98 -29.46
C ARG A 83 37.45 13.19 -30.76
N GLY A 84 38.66 13.06 -31.31
CA GLY A 84 38.92 12.27 -32.51
C GLY A 84 38.51 10.82 -32.40
N THR A 85 38.64 10.23 -31.20
CA THR A 85 38.21 8.85 -30.93
C THR A 85 36.69 8.69 -31.05
N VAL A 86 35.91 9.67 -30.55
CA VAL A 86 34.42 9.64 -30.68
C VAL A 86 34.01 9.96 -32.13
N VAL A 87 34.74 10.80 -32.83
CA VAL A 87 34.49 11.08 -34.27
C VAL A 87 34.63 9.78 -35.08
N LEU A 88 35.72 9.03 -34.89
CA LEU A 88 35.95 7.76 -35.56
C LEU A 88 34.85 6.72 -35.24
N ALA A 89 34.43 6.66 -33.98
CA ALA A 89 33.32 5.77 -33.56
C ALA A 89 32.01 6.12 -34.29
N TYR A 90 31.69 7.38 -34.41
CA TYR A 90 30.47 7.83 -35.10
C TYR A 90 30.56 7.66 -36.63
N GLU A 91 31.75 7.80 -37.21
CA GLU A 91 31.98 7.48 -38.62
C GLU A 91 31.79 6.00 -38.91
N GLU A 92 32.29 5.11 -38.04
CA GLU A 92 32.04 3.65 -38.15
C GLU A 92 30.53 3.31 -38.04
N LEU A 93 29.82 3.91 -37.10
CA LEU A 93 28.36 3.73 -36.96
C LEU A 93 27.58 4.23 -38.19
N CYS A 94 28.01 5.34 -38.78
CA CYS A 94 27.42 5.89 -40.00
C CYS A 94 27.74 5.01 -41.21
N ALA A 95 28.96 4.51 -41.32
CA ALA A 95 29.39 3.60 -42.38
C ALA A 95 28.66 2.25 -42.31
N ALA A 96 28.38 1.79 -41.10
CA ALA A 96 27.56 0.58 -40.86
C ALA A 96 26.05 0.82 -41.08
N GLY A 97 25.60 2.03 -41.38
CA GLY A 97 24.19 2.39 -41.53
C GLY A 97 23.41 2.47 -40.25
N THR A 98 24.03 2.25 -39.09
CA THR A 98 23.40 2.25 -37.76
C THR A 98 23.06 3.65 -37.28
N CYS A 99 23.74 4.66 -37.83
CA CYS A 99 23.49 6.07 -37.55
C CYS A 99 23.48 6.92 -38.84
N GLU A 100 22.79 8.05 -38.77
CA GLU A 100 22.85 9.07 -39.84
C GLU A 100 23.30 10.41 -39.24
N SER A 101 24.32 11.03 -39.88
CA SER A 101 24.83 12.34 -39.48
C SER A 101 24.38 13.41 -40.46
N ARG A 102 23.76 14.50 -39.93
CA ARG A 102 23.33 15.64 -40.74
C ARG A 102 23.98 16.93 -40.24
N VAL A 103 24.57 17.68 -41.17
CA VAL A 103 25.19 18.96 -40.83
C VAL A 103 24.18 19.89 -40.18
N GLY A 104 24.54 20.42 -38.99
CA GLY A 104 23.67 21.31 -38.21
C GLY A 104 22.59 20.60 -37.35
N ARG A 105 22.36 19.29 -37.52
CA ARG A 105 21.35 18.54 -36.75
C ARG A 105 21.92 17.43 -35.86
N GLY A 106 23.22 17.12 -36.01
CA GLY A 106 23.87 16.06 -35.22
C GLY A 106 23.75 14.67 -35.84
N THR A 107 24.10 13.65 -35.06
CA THR A 107 24.05 12.22 -35.42
C THR A 107 22.87 11.58 -34.75
N SER A 108 22.00 10.90 -35.53
CA SER A 108 20.82 10.16 -35.02
C SER A 108 20.97 8.67 -35.27
N ALA A 109 20.41 7.86 -34.38
CA ALA A 109 20.36 6.41 -34.51
C ALA A 109 19.37 5.97 -35.61
N ASN A 110 19.75 4.98 -36.41
CA ASN A 110 18.90 4.25 -37.34
C ASN A 110 18.63 2.86 -36.74
N GLY A 111 17.61 2.74 -35.91
CA GLY A 111 17.21 1.46 -35.30
C GLY A 111 16.26 0.67 -36.22
N PRO A 112 15.98 -0.60 -35.87
CA PRO A 112 14.96 -1.34 -36.56
C PRO A 112 13.63 -0.59 -36.44
N LYS A 113 13.08 -0.19 -37.58
CA LYS A 113 11.75 0.46 -37.62
C LYS A 113 10.77 -0.53 -36.98
N ARG A 114 10.21 -0.18 -35.84
CA ARG A 114 9.06 -0.93 -35.33
C ARG A 114 8.06 -1.05 -36.47
N PRO A 115 7.61 -2.26 -36.83
CA PRO A 115 6.61 -2.40 -37.87
C PRO A 115 5.46 -1.47 -37.51
N ALA A 116 5.10 -0.58 -38.42
CA ALA A 116 3.94 0.28 -38.24
C ALA A 116 2.78 -0.67 -37.92
N LYS A 117 2.12 -0.45 -36.78
CA LYS A 117 0.93 -1.23 -36.41
C LYS A 117 -0.03 -1.12 -37.58
N THR A 118 -0.11 -2.18 -38.40
CA THR A 118 -1.06 -2.23 -39.49
C THR A 118 -2.45 -2.04 -38.89
N SER A 119 -3.21 -1.14 -39.46
CA SER A 119 -4.56 -0.74 -39.05
C SER A 119 -5.60 -1.87 -39.08
N ARG A 120 -5.21 -3.12 -39.16
CA ARG A 120 -6.10 -4.27 -39.13
C ARG A 120 -6.58 -4.72 -37.78
N ASP A 121 -6.01 -4.18 -36.68
CA ASP A 121 -6.46 -4.45 -35.31
C ASP A 121 -7.36 -3.36 -34.71
N ALA A 122 -7.79 -2.36 -35.51
CA ALA A 122 -8.68 -1.29 -35.04
C ALA A 122 -10.12 -1.77 -34.73
N ASN A 123 -10.48 -3.01 -35.07
CA ASN A 123 -11.84 -3.53 -34.88
C ASN A 123 -11.94 -4.78 -33.99
N ARG A 124 -10.87 -5.21 -33.35
CA ARG A 124 -11.03 -6.01 -32.16
C ARG A 124 -11.40 -5.05 -31.03
N PRO A 125 -12.55 -5.22 -30.38
CA PRO A 125 -12.79 -4.50 -29.15
C PRO A 125 -11.65 -4.91 -28.20
N ARG A 126 -10.61 -4.08 -28.09
CA ARG A 126 -9.81 -4.05 -26.89
C ARG A 126 -10.81 -3.81 -25.78
N ARG A 127 -11.27 -4.89 -25.16
CA ARG A 127 -11.66 -4.85 -23.78
C ARG A 127 -10.39 -4.47 -23.00
N SER A 128 -9.93 -3.21 -23.16
CA SER A 128 -9.27 -2.54 -22.07
C SER A 128 -10.37 -2.51 -21.02
N ARG A 129 -10.38 -3.51 -20.13
CA ARG A 129 -10.85 -3.24 -18.79
C ARG A 129 -10.04 -1.99 -18.41
N LYS A 130 -10.62 -0.80 -18.63
CA LYS A 130 -10.19 0.38 -17.91
C LYS A 130 -10.09 -0.12 -16.49
N LEU A 131 -8.89 -0.15 -15.94
CA LEU A 131 -8.73 -0.45 -14.52
C LEU A 131 -9.65 0.57 -13.86
N LEU A 132 -10.83 0.11 -13.42
CA LEU A 132 -11.92 0.96 -12.91
C LEU A 132 -11.47 1.77 -11.70
N LEU A 133 -10.27 1.48 -11.21
CA LEU A 133 -9.66 2.13 -10.07
C LEU A 133 -8.15 2.24 -10.37
N GLU A 134 -7.74 3.31 -11.03
CA GLU A 134 -6.35 3.74 -10.95
C GLU A 134 -6.05 3.92 -9.46
N ILE A 135 -5.12 3.13 -8.95
CA ILE A 135 -4.53 3.40 -7.64
C ILE A 135 -3.82 4.72 -7.85
N PRO A 136 -4.18 5.82 -7.15
CA PRO A 136 -3.30 6.95 -7.10
C PRO A 136 -1.96 6.42 -6.57
N ASN A 137 -0.98 6.30 -7.46
CA ASN A 137 0.39 6.08 -7.07
C ASN A 137 0.87 7.43 -6.51
N GLU A 138 0.29 7.83 -5.38
CA GLU A 138 0.90 8.89 -4.60
C GLU A 138 2.26 8.32 -4.21
N PRO A 139 3.37 8.88 -4.71
CA PRO A 139 4.66 8.53 -4.19
C PRO A 139 4.54 8.71 -2.69
N VAL A 140 4.93 7.70 -1.94
CA VAL A 140 5.10 7.85 -0.49
C VAL A 140 6.24 8.85 -0.35
N ASP A 141 5.89 10.13 -0.44
CA ASP A 141 6.83 11.22 -0.21
C ASP A 141 7.20 11.12 1.27
N ILE A 142 8.30 10.43 1.51
CA ILE A 142 8.89 10.30 2.83
C ILE A 142 9.68 11.58 3.05
N ASP A 143 8.97 12.70 3.25
CA ASP A 143 9.57 13.88 3.84
C ASP A 143 9.82 13.59 5.34
N PRO A 144 11.08 13.39 5.79
CA PRO A 144 11.37 13.06 7.19
C PRO A 144 10.93 14.14 8.18
N GLY A 145 10.65 15.35 7.70
CA GLY A 145 10.21 16.48 8.50
C GLY A 145 8.70 16.73 8.47
N ALA A 146 7.93 15.92 7.74
CA ALA A 146 6.48 16.07 7.68
C ALA A 146 5.80 15.37 8.85
N VAL A 147 4.84 16.05 9.48
CA VAL A 147 3.97 15.43 10.50
C VAL A 147 2.92 14.58 9.80
N SER A 148 2.88 13.29 10.10
CA SER A 148 1.90 12.39 9.53
C SER A 148 0.58 12.46 10.30
N LEU A 149 -0.47 12.95 9.66
CA LEU A 149 -1.86 12.90 10.11
C LEU A 149 -2.66 11.89 9.28
N LEU A 150 -1.99 10.91 8.69
CA LEU A 150 -2.64 9.82 7.98
C LEU A 150 -3.39 8.92 8.97
N PRO A 151 -4.60 8.46 8.61
CA PRO A 151 -5.41 7.63 9.48
C PRO A 151 -4.81 6.24 9.70
N SER A 152 -5.20 5.62 10.80
CA SER A 152 -4.86 4.23 11.11
C SER A 152 -3.36 3.90 11.16
N ILE A 153 -2.50 4.88 11.50
CA ILE A 153 -1.07 4.66 11.76
C ILE A 153 -0.83 4.59 13.26
N ALA A 154 -0.23 3.50 13.73
CA ALA A 154 0.11 3.30 15.13
C ALA A 154 1.33 4.13 15.56
N ASP A 155 1.36 4.51 16.85
CA ASP A 155 2.48 5.20 17.47
C ASP A 155 3.66 4.26 17.72
N THR A 156 4.76 4.50 17.07
CA THR A 156 5.99 3.70 17.24
C THR A 156 6.90 4.22 18.36
N GLY A 157 6.67 5.43 18.85
CA GLY A 157 7.47 6.03 19.94
C GLY A 157 7.24 5.39 21.31
N HIS A 158 6.12 4.68 21.48
CA HIS A 158 5.77 3.98 22.73
C HIS A 158 5.93 2.47 22.66
N LEU A 159 6.55 1.93 21.61
CA LEU A 159 6.78 0.50 21.49
C LEU A 159 7.67 -0.04 22.64
N PRO A 160 7.37 -1.24 23.17
CA PRO A 160 8.16 -1.86 24.23
C PRO A 160 9.44 -2.50 23.65
N ILE A 161 10.36 -1.69 23.15
CA ILE A 161 11.54 -2.13 22.37
C ILE A 161 12.34 -3.23 23.05
N THR A 162 12.55 -3.13 24.39
CA THR A 162 13.29 -4.15 25.14
C THR A 162 12.59 -5.51 25.10
N ALA A 163 11.25 -5.54 25.25
CA ALA A 163 10.49 -6.79 25.19
C ALA A 163 10.46 -7.34 23.74
N LEU A 164 10.30 -6.44 22.75
CA LEU A 164 10.35 -6.82 21.32
C LEU A 164 11.69 -7.49 20.96
N ARG A 165 12.82 -6.89 21.37
CA ARG A 165 14.16 -7.46 21.18
C ARG A 165 14.29 -8.82 21.86
N ARG A 166 13.92 -8.91 23.14
CA ARG A 166 14.00 -10.17 23.90
C ARG A 166 13.19 -11.29 23.23
N GLY A 167 11.98 -11.00 22.78
CA GLY A 167 11.15 -11.99 22.06
C GLY A 167 11.79 -12.42 20.74
N PHE A 168 12.39 -11.49 19.99
CA PHE A 168 13.06 -11.80 18.73
C PHE A 168 14.32 -12.64 18.96
N ASP A 169 15.15 -12.30 19.95
CA ASP A 169 16.34 -13.06 20.34
C ASP A 169 16.01 -14.52 20.72
N LYS A 170 14.88 -14.75 21.40
CA LYS A 170 14.42 -16.11 21.72
C LYS A 170 14.15 -16.94 20.45
N VAL A 171 13.52 -16.32 19.43
CA VAL A 171 13.26 -16.99 18.16
C VAL A 171 14.56 -17.36 17.45
N LEU A 172 15.51 -16.42 17.38
CA LEU A 172 16.80 -16.63 16.68
C LEU A 172 17.69 -17.68 17.35
N ARG A 173 17.59 -17.87 18.68
CA ARG A 173 18.37 -18.90 19.41
C ARG A 173 17.94 -20.33 19.10
N ARG A 174 16.83 -20.55 18.39
CA ARG A 174 16.34 -21.89 18.01
C ARG A 174 16.58 -22.14 16.53
N PRO A 175 17.68 -22.83 16.14
CA PRO A 175 18.05 -23.02 14.73
C PRO A 175 16.96 -23.71 13.88
N THR A 176 16.13 -24.55 14.50
CA THR A 176 14.99 -25.21 13.83
C THR A 176 14.00 -24.22 13.25
N HIS A 177 13.80 -23.06 13.91
CA HIS A 177 12.91 -22.00 13.43
C HIS A 177 13.40 -21.31 12.13
N LEU A 178 14.68 -21.47 11.81
CA LEU A 178 15.31 -20.84 10.64
C LEU A 178 15.41 -21.78 9.44
N LYS A 179 15.21 -23.09 9.66
CA LYS A 179 15.44 -24.12 8.62
C LYS A 179 14.17 -24.53 7.88
N GLU A 180 13.03 -24.47 8.54
CA GLU A 180 11.79 -25.06 8.05
C GLU A 180 10.79 -24.00 7.63
N PHE A 181 10.05 -24.31 6.58
CA PHE A 181 8.82 -23.55 6.27
C PHE A 181 7.78 -23.80 7.37
N THR A 182 6.92 -22.82 7.61
CA THR A 182 5.73 -23.03 8.42
C THR A 182 4.71 -23.88 7.66
N GLU A 183 3.70 -24.40 8.35
CA GLU A 183 2.52 -25.00 7.69
C GLU A 183 1.86 -23.97 6.73
N SER A 184 1.14 -24.45 5.74
CA SER A 184 0.48 -23.60 4.75
C SER A 184 -0.50 -22.59 5.37
N ALA A 185 -1.19 -22.98 6.45
CA ALA A 185 -2.09 -22.10 7.20
C ALA A 185 -1.36 -21.19 8.21
N GLY A 186 -0.06 -21.37 8.42
CA GLY A 186 0.76 -20.60 9.36
C GLY A 186 1.24 -21.40 10.58
N ASP A 187 2.03 -20.74 11.42
CA ASP A 187 2.65 -21.36 12.59
C ASP A 187 1.60 -21.91 13.59
N PRO A 188 1.67 -23.21 13.96
CA PRO A 188 0.66 -23.81 14.81
C PRO A 188 0.54 -23.19 16.20
N LEU A 189 1.66 -22.68 16.76
CA LEU A 189 1.63 -21.99 18.04
C LEU A 189 0.90 -20.66 17.92
N LEU A 190 1.20 -19.88 16.88
CA LEU A 190 0.53 -18.60 16.66
C LEU A 190 -0.96 -18.78 16.44
N ARG A 191 -1.38 -19.76 15.62
CA ARG A 191 -2.80 -20.07 15.39
C ARG A 191 -3.53 -20.42 16.69
N ARG A 192 -2.94 -21.30 17.52
CA ARG A 192 -3.50 -21.61 18.86
C ARG A 192 -3.60 -20.39 19.76
N LEU A 193 -2.58 -19.53 19.79
CA LEU A 193 -2.61 -18.31 20.62
C LEU A 193 -3.62 -17.29 20.13
N ILE A 194 -3.82 -17.17 18.81
CA ILE A 194 -4.92 -16.36 18.25
C ILE A 194 -6.26 -16.87 18.79
N CYS A 195 -6.54 -18.18 18.70
CA CYS A 195 -7.78 -18.77 19.21
C CYS A 195 -7.93 -18.60 20.73
N GLN A 196 -6.87 -18.76 21.51
CA GLN A 196 -6.95 -18.76 22.97
C GLN A 196 -6.89 -17.37 23.61
N ARG A 197 -6.24 -16.39 22.98
CA ARG A 197 -5.94 -15.10 23.60
C ARG A 197 -6.55 -13.89 22.89
N ILE A 198 -6.69 -13.96 21.57
CA ILE A 198 -7.12 -12.82 20.76
C ILE A 198 -8.62 -12.91 20.44
N LEU A 199 -9.06 -13.98 19.83
CA LEU A 199 -10.44 -14.18 19.38
C LEU A 199 -11.49 -14.12 20.51
N PRO A 200 -11.23 -14.66 21.72
CA PRO A 200 -12.18 -14.56 22.82
C PRO A 200 -12.48 -13.12 23.27
N GLN A 201 -11.57 -12.17 23.04
CA GLN A 201 -11.82 -10.75 23.31
C GLN A 201 -12.89 -10.16 22.39
N ARG A 202 -13.16 -10.83 21.27
CA ARG A 202 -14.19 -10.48 20.28
C ARG A 202 -15.41 -11.42 20.34
N GLY A 203 -15.45 -12.32 21.34
CA GLY A 203 -16.53 -13.32 21.50
C GLY A 203 -16.47 -14.47 20.50
N ILE A 204 -15.39 -14.61 19.74
CA ILE A 204 -15.20 -15.67 18.75
C ILE A 204 -14.57 -16.88 19.44
N ASP A 205 -15.25 -18.03 19.35
CA ASP A 205 -14.70 -19.34 19.68
C ASP A 205 -14.35 -20.06 18.36
N ALA A 206 -13.09 -20.39 18.18
CA ALA A 206 -12.59 -20.98 16.93
C ALA A 206 -11.48 -21.99 17.21
N ASP A 207 -11.44 -23.04 16.38
CA ASP A 207 -10.35 -24.02 16.36
C ASP A 207 -9.16 -23.48 15.50
N PRO A 208 -7.91 -23.86 15.79
CA PRO A 208 -6.78 -23.52 14.94
C PRO A 208 -6.91 -23.91 13.46
N SER A 209 -7.75 -24.91 13.11
CA SER A 209 -8.05 -25.27 11.71
C SER A 209 -8.85 -24.18 10.97
N GLU A 210 -9.53 -23.31 11.69
CA GLU A 210 -10.28 -22.16 11.16
C GLU A 210 -9.43 -20.89 10.96
N VAL A 211 -8.11 -20.94 11.24
CA VAL A 211 -7.24 -19.77 11.23
C VAL A 211 -6.16 -19.90 10.15
N LEU A 212 -6.09 -18.89 9.25
CA LEU A 212 -4.99 -18.71 8.27
C LEU A 212 -4.21 -17.44 8.60
N VAL A 213 -2.89 -17.56 8.78
CA VAL A 213 -2.00 -16.40 8.98
C VAL A 213 -1.55 -15.84 7.63
N VAL A 214 -1.70 -14.54 7.43
CA VAL A 214 -1.45 -13.86 6.15
C VAL A 214 -0.53 -12.63 6.32
N PRO A 215 0.18 -12.19 5.24
CA PRO A 215 1.00 -10.97 5.26
C PRO A 215 0.14 -9.69 5.29
N GLY A 216 -0.72 -9.56 6.30
CA GLY A 216 -1.70 -8.49 6.48
C GLY A 216 -3.01 -8.70 5.73
N THR A 217 -4.07 -8.01 6.19
CA THR A 217 -5.45 -8.17 5.69
C THR A 217 -5.60 -7.80 4.21
N GLN A 218 -4.80 -6.88 3.69
CA GLN A 218 -4.80 -6.54 2.27
C GLN A 218 -4.42 -7.73 1.37
N TYR A 219 -3.44 -8.54 1.78
CA TYR A 219 -3.13 -9.79 1.09
C TYR A 219 -4.24 -10.82 1.29
N GLY A 220 -4.82 -10.88 2.50
CA GLY A 220 -5.98 -11.72 2.79
C GLY A 220 -7.17 -11.41 1.88
N SER A 221 -7.47 -10.13 1.64
CA SER A 221 -8.53 -9.73 0.70
C SER A 221 -8.25 -10.16 -0.74
N LEU A 222 -6.98 -10.17 -1.14
CA LEU A 222 -6.58 -10.65 -2.47
C LEU A 222 -6.83 -12.16 -2.60
N LEU A 223 -6.44 -12.95 -1.59
CA LEU A 223 -6.71 -14.39 -1.56
C LEU A 223 -8.22 -14.67 -1.63
N LEU A 224 -9.01 -13.97 -0.80
CA LEU A 224 -10.47 -14.11 -0.81
C LEU A 224 -11.06 -13.76 -2.17
N ALA A 225 -10.62 -12.67 -2.81
CA ALA A 225 -11.11 -12.27 -4.12
C ALA A 225 -10.78 -13.30 -5.20
N MET A 226 -9.60 -13.95 -5.13
CA MET A 226 -9.20 -15.02 -6.06
C MET A 226 -10.07 -16.27 -5.87
N THR A 227 -10.23 -16.73 -4.63
CA THR A 227 -10.96 -17.94 -4.29
C THR A 227 -12.46 -17.77 -4.57
N LEU A 228 -13.07 -16.66 -4.19
CA LEU A 228 -14.50 -16.43 -4.32
C LEU A 228 -14.97 -16.07 -5.74
N ALA A 229 -14.06 -15.77 -6.68
CA ALA A 229 -14.40 -15.29 -8.03
C ALA A 229 -15.19 -16.32 -8.87
N GLU A 230 -15.07 -17.60 -8.58
CA GLU A 230 -15.79 -18.68 -9.28
C GLU A 230 -17.26 -18.78 -8.80
N SER A 231 -17.49 -18.57 -7.49
CA SER A 231 -18.80 -18.78 -6.84
C SER A 231 -19.60 -17.51 -6.59
N ARG A 232 -18.96 -16.33 -6.54
CA ARG A 232 -19.59 -15.04 -6.21
C ARG A 232 -19.40 -14.02 -7.34
N LYS A 233 -20.29 -13.01 -7.41
CA LYS A 233 -20.29 -12.06 -8.55
C LYS A 233 -20.29 -10.59 -8.14
N THR A 234 -20.87 -10.25 -6.99
CA THR A 234 -21.04 -8.85 -6.55
C THR A 234 -20.34 -8.61 -5.22
N PHE A 235 -19.63 -7.49 -5.14
CA PHE A 235 -18.97 -7.04 -3.92
C PHE A 235 -19.61 -5.75 -3.44
N HIS A 236 -20.25 -5.79 -2.28
CA HIS A 236 -20.93 -4.69 -1.62
C HIS A 236 -20.08 -4.11 -0.51
N PHE A 237 -19.99 -2.77 -0.42
CA PHE A 237 -19.19 -2.07 0.58
C PHE A 237 -19.76 -0.70 0.91
N GLY A 238 -19.37 -0.14 2.06
CA GLY A 238 -19.76 1.21 2.47
C GLY A 238 -18.92 2.31 1.80
N GLU A 239 -19.53 3.44 1.43
CA GLU A 239 -18.85 4.61 0.85
C GLU A 239 -19.26 5.91 1.58
N PRO A 240 -18.28 6.74 1.99
CA PRO A 240 -16.84 6.56 1.94
C PRO A 240 -16.38 5.28 2.66
N GLY A 241 -15.31 4.62 2.14
CA GLY A 241 -14.86 3.34 2.66
C GLY A 241 -13.43 2.99 2.29
N TYR A 242 -12.98 1.81 2.72
CA TYR A 242 -11.64 1.30 2.40
C TYR A 242 -11.65 0.64 1.00
N LEU A 243 -11.34 1.43 -0.02
CA LEU A 243 -11.47 1.02 -1.42
C LEU A 243 -10.47 -0.03 -1.89
N ASP A 244 -9.37 -0.26 -1.17
CA ASP A 244 -8.36 -1.23 -1.59
C ASP A 244 -8.88 -2.66 -1.63
N PHE A 245 -9.84 -3.01 -0.75
CA PHE A 245 -10.56 -4.27 -0.83
C PHE A 245 -11.42 -4.34 -2.10
N ALA A 246 -12.24 -3.32 -2.35
CA ALA A 246 -13.07 -3.25 -3.55
C ALA A 246 -12.22 -3.35 -4.83
N ARG A 247 -11.03 -2.73 -4.85
CA ARG A 247 -10.07 -2.83 -5.97
C ARG A 247 -9.58 -4.26 -6.19
N ASN A 248 -9.30 -5.01 -5.13
CA ASN A 248 -8.91 -6.42 -5.25
C ASN A 248 -10.04 -7.25 -5.86
N PHE A 249 -11.26 -7.10 -5.37
CA PHE A 249 -12.42 -7.82 -5.90
C PHE A 249 -12.72 -7.44 -7.35
N ALA A 250 -12.65 -6.15 -7.72
CA ALA A 250 -12.81 -5.70 -9.11
C ALA A 250 -11.81 -6.34 -10.08
N ARG A 251 -10.56 -6.56 -9.65
CA ARG A 251 -9.52 -7.23 -10.46
C ARG A 251 -9.90 -8.65 -10.85
N PHE A 252 -10.63 -9.35 -9.99
CA PHE A 252 -11.11 -10.71 -10.23
C PHE A 252 -12.52 -10.78 -10.80
N GLY A 253 -13.06 -9.65 -11.25
CA GLY A 253 -14.29 -9.64 -12.05
C GLY A 253 -15.57 -9.40 -11.28
N PHE A 254 -15.50 -9.12 -10.00
CA PHE A 254 -16.68 -8.75 -9.23
C PHE A 254 -17.28 -7.41 -9.70
N SER A 255 -18.59 -7.35 -9.74
CA SER A 255 -19.33 -6.10 -9.86
C SER A 255 -19.31 -5.37 -8.54
N LEU A 256 -18.83 -4.12 -8.52
CA LEU A 256 -18.76 -3.31 -7.30
C LEU A 256 -20.09 -2.57 -7.06
N ARG A 257 -20.57 -2.60 -5.81
CA ARG A 257 -21.76 -1.89 -5.35
C ARG A 257 -21.42 -1.13 -4.06
N SER A 258 -21.28 0.19 -4.16
CA SER A 258 -21.12 1.04 -2.99
C SER A 258 -22.47 1.40 -2.38
N HIS A 259 -22.50 1.53 -1.06
CA HIS A 259 -23.67 1.89 -0.27
C HIS A 259 -23.36 3.04 0.66
N PRO A 260 -24.28 3.96 0.90
CA PRO A 260 -24.06 5.06 1.83
C PRO A 260 -23.81 4.52 3.26
N VAL A 261 -23.05 5.29 4.01
CA VAL A 261 -22.79 5.03 5.44
C VAL A 261 -23.46 6.13 6.24
N ASP A 262 -24.31 5.75 7.18
CA ASP A 262 -24.99 6.64 8.13
C ASP A 262 -24.57 6.36 9.59
N ALA A 263 -25.21 7.00 10.55
CA ALA A 263 -24.93 6.83 11.97
C ALA A 263 -25.11 5.38 12.50
N SER A 264 -25.76 4.49 11.72
CA SER A 264 -25.96 3.06 12.02
C SER A 264 -25.02 2.14 11.24
N GLY A 265 -24.04 2.69 10.51
CA GLY A 265 -23.08 1.97 9.67
C GLY A 265 -23.50 1.87 8.20
N VAL A 266 -23.08 0.83 7.50
CA VAL A 266 -23.37 0.62 6.07
C VAL A 266 -24.85 0.40 5.86
N ALA A 267 -25.47 1.19 4.95
CA ALA A 267 -26.91 1.15 4.61
C ALA A 267 -27.18 0.32 3.33
N ALA A 268 -26.58 -0.87 3.25
CA ALA A 268 -26.85 -1.80 2.16
C ALA A 268 -28.29 -2.37 2.27
N PRO A 269 -28.94 -2.72 1.14
CA PRO A 269 -30.23 -3.38 1.13
C PRO A 269 -30.09 -4.88 1.47
N ILE A 270 -29.70 -5.19 2.71
CA ILE A 270 -29.25 -6.51 3.14
C ILE A 270 -30.26 -7.62 2.84
N SER A 271 -31.57 -7.33 2.98
CA SER A 271 -32.63 -8.30 2.72
C SER A 271 -32.78 -8.71 1.24
N SER A 272 -32.07 -8.09 0.32
CA SER A 272 -32.05 -8.45 -1.10
C SER A 272 -30.69 -9.04 -1.54
N LEU A 273 -29.78 -9.25 -0.61
CA LEU A 273 -28.46 -9.85 -0.88
C LEU A 273 -28.53 -11.36 -0.59
N GLY A 274 -27.80 -12.15 -1.36
CA GLY A 274 -27.84 -13.60 -1.25
C GLY A 274 -26.54 -14.27 -1.71
N GLU A 275 -26.67 -15.50 -2.16
CA GLU A 275 -25.56 -16.41 -2.47
C GLU A 275 -24.51 -15.85 -3.45
N GLN A 276 -24.90 -14.97 -4.38
CA GLN A 276 -23.98 -14.35 -5.35
C GLN A 276 -23.23 -13.14 -4.80
N ASP A 277 -23.55 -12.71 -3.59
CA ASP A 277 -23.10 -11.45 -3.03
C ASP A 277 -22.04 -11.66 -1.94
N VAL A 278 -21.11 -10.72 -1.85
CA VAL A 278 -20.15 -10.57 -0.76
C VAL A 278 -20.35 -9.19 -0.15
N LEU A 279 -20.63 -9.11 1.14
CA LEU A 279 -20.77 -7.85 1.86
C LEU A 279 -19.53 -7.60 2.73
N TYR A 280 -18.80 -6.52 2.46
CA TYR A 280 -17.66 -6.07 3.26
C TYR A 280 -18.09 -5.04 4.30
N VAL A 281 -17.79 -5.29 5.56
CA VAL A 281 -18.16 -4.41 6.67
C VAL A 281 -17.03 -4.30 7.70
N MET A 282 -16.97 -3.14 8.37
CA MET A 282 -16.14 -2.86 9.55
C MET A 282 -17.08 -2.51 10.71
N PRO A 283 -17.58 -3.50 11.49
CA PRO A 283 -18.72 -3.30 12.37
C PRO A 283 -18.48 -2.39 13.56
N GLU A 284 -17.25 -2.30 14.09
CA GLU A 284 -16.94 -1.46 15.25
C GLU A 284 -16.63 -0.01 14.86
N HIS A 285 -15.76 0.16 13.86
CA HIS A 285 -15.32 1.48 13.42
C HIS A 285 -15.27 1.51 11.90
N HIS A 286 -16.43 1.79 11.25
CA HIS A 286 -16.44 1.88 9.80
C HIS A 286 -15.45 2.95 9.33
N PHE A 287 -14.47 2.54 8.55
CA PHE A 287 -13.45 3.44 8.02
C PHE A 287 -13.94 4.16 6.76
N PRO A 288 -13.78 5.51 6.65
CA PRO A 288 -13.10 6.37 7.61
C PRO A 288 -14.01 7.08 8.63
N GLN A 289 -15.35 6.92 8.58
CA GLN A 289 -16.33 7.71 9.36
C GLN A 289 -16.34 7.39 10.86
N CYS A 290 -15.71 6.30 11.31
CA CYS A 290 -15.66 5.88 12.71
C CYS A 290 -17.02 5.57 13.34
N VAL A 291 -18.03 5.25 12.54
CA VAL A 291 -19.36 4.84 12.99
C VAL A 291 -19.44 3.35 13.21
N SER A 292 -20.25 2.92 14.18
CA SER A 292 -20.44 1.48 14.47
C SER A 292 -21.71 0.96 13.82
N LEU A 293 -21.66 -0.30 13.40
CA LEU A 293 -22.84 -1.01 12.87
C LEU A 293 -23.86 -1.24 13.98
N SER A 294 -25.08 -0.78 13.77
CA SER A 294 -26.17 -0.89 14.76
C SER A 294 -26.57 -2.36 15.01
N GLY A 295 -27.05 -2.66 16.22
CA GLY A 295 -27.51 -4.01 16.58
C GLY A 295 -28.61 -4.54 15.65
N THR A 296 -29.47 -3.66 15.12
CA THR A 296 -30.49 -4.06 14.14
C THR A 296 -29.86 -4.50 12.83
N ARG A 297 -28.91 -3.73 12.28
CA ARG A 297 -28.21 -4.13 11.04
C ARG A 297 -27.38 -5.38 11.24
N ARG A 298 -26.72 -5.56 12.39
CA ARG A 298 -26.00 -6.78 12.74
C ARG A 298 -26.91 -8.01 12.65
N ARG A 299 -28.10 -7.96 13.29
CA ARG A 299 -29.08 -9.07 13.23
C ARG A 299 -29.57 -9.33 11.81
N THR A 300 -29.83 -8.28 11.03
CA THR A 300 -30.26 -8.43 9.63
C THR A 300 -29.18 -9.08 8.78
N ILE A 301 -27.92 -8.72 8.98
CA ILE A 301 -26.78 -9.34 8.28
C ILE A 301 -26.69 -10.82 8.63
N ILE A 302 -26.70 -11.19 9.91
CA ILE A 302 -26.61 -12.60 10.33
C ILE A 302 -27.76 -13.42 9.75
N ARG A 303 -29.00 -12.89 9.74
CA ARG A 303 -30.11 -13.58 9.08
C ARG A 303 -29.90 -13.83 7.60
N ALA A 304 -29.38 -12.83 6.87
CA ALA A 304 -29.09 -12.99 5.44
C ALA A 304 -27.96 -14.00 5.20
N VAL A 305 -26.98 -14.08 6.10
CA VAL A 305 -25.95 -15.12 6.08
C VAL A 305 -26.57 -16.51 6.22
N GLU A 306 -27.42 -16.71 7.23
CA GLU A 306 -28.01 -17.99 7.56
C GLU A 306 -29.09 -18.44 6.57
N GLN A 307 -29.91 -17.53 6.07
CA GLN A 307 -31.10 -17.84 5.28
C GLN A 307 -30.90 -17.66 3.77
N ASP A 308 -30.11 -16.66 3.37
CA ASP A 308 -30.00 -16.26 1.96
C ASP A 308 -28.62 -16.60 1.38
N GLY A 309 -27.71 -17.21 2.17
CA GLY A 309 -26.37 -17.60 1.73
C GLY A 309 -25.43 -16.42 1.44
N LEU A 310 -25.72 -15.22 2.00
CA LEU A 310 -24.83 -14.07 1.90
C LEU A 310 -23.48 -14.39 2.55
N LEU A 311 -22.37 -14.07 1.85
CA LEU A 311 -21.05 -14.13 2.46
C LEU A 311 -20.65 -12.75 2.97
N VAL A 312 -20.21 -12.68 4.22
CA VAL A 312 -19.78 -11.43 4.86
C VAL A 312 -18.29 -11.46 5.15
N ILE A 313 -17.58 -10.40 4.78
CA ILE A 313 -16.21 -10.16 5.20
C ILE A 313 -16.24 -9.08 6.29
N GLU A 314 -15.97 -9.50 7.52
CA GLU A 314 -15.86 -8.64 8.69
C GLU A 314 -14.38 -8.24 8.87
N ASP A 315 -14.04 -6.96 8.64
CA ASP A 315 -12.70 -6.43 8.85
C ASP A 315 -12.62 -5.71 10.20
N ASP A 316 -11.88 -6.31 11.11
CA ASP A 316 -11.65 -5.83 12.48
C ASP A 316 -10.20 -5.34 12.63
N TYR A 317 -9.96 -4.12 12.16
CA TYR A 317 -8.61 -3.60 12.04
C TYR A 317 -8.08 -2.86 13.27
N ASP A 318 -8.95 -2.40 14.21
CA ASP A 318 -8.54 -1.56 15.35
C ASP A 318 -9.46 -1.63 16.59
N SER A 319 -10.30 -2.64 16.71
CA SER A 319 -11.27 -2.79 17.81
C SER A 319 -10.62 -2.88 19.20
N GLU A 320 -9.34 -3.24 19.28
CA GLU A 320 -8.58 -3.19 20.53
C GLU A 320 -8.44 -1.77 21.09
N PHE A 321 -8.58 -0.71 20.27
CA PHE A 321 -8.51 0.68 20.69
C PHE A 321 -9.90 1.31 20.84
N TYR A 322 -10.58 0.95 21.91
CA TYR A 322 -11.86 1.53 22.33
C TYR A 322 -11.66 2.49 23.51
N TYR A 323 -12.52 3.52 23.61
CA TYR A 323 -12.33 4.60 24.59
C TYR A 323 -13.44 4.71 25.61
N ASN A 324 -14.71 4.71 25.18
CA ASN A 324 -15.85 4.94 26.06
C ASN A 324 -16.62 3.66 26.40
N ARG A 325 -16.70 2.71 25.49
CA ARG A 325 -17.35 1.41 25.68
C ARG A 325 -16.49 0.29 25.11
N ARG A 326 -16.63 -0.90 25.64
CA ARG A 326 -16.03 -2.10 25.04
C ARG A 326 -16.66 -2.36 23.66
N PRO A 327 -15.91 -2.91 22.72
CA PRO A 327 -16.46 -3.33 21.43
C PRO A 327 -17.55 -4.39 21.64
N GLN A 328 -18.53 -4.39 20.74
CA GLN A 328 -19.52 -5.46 20.70
C GLN A 328 -18.84 -6.75 20.22
N PRO A 329 -19.40 -7.93 20.55
CA PRO A 329 -18.93 -9.18 19.93
C PRO A 329 -18.89 -9.07 18.41
N ALA A 330 -17.93 -9.72 17.77
CA ALA A 330 -17.82 -9.75 16.31
C ALA A 330 -19.09 -10.33 15.67
N LEU A 331 -19.37 -10.04 14.40
CA LEU A 331 -20.42 -10.72 13.65
C LEU A 331 -20.13 -12.23 13.59
N LYS A 332 -18.86 -12.57 13.37
CA LYS A 332 -18.38 -13.97 13.37
C LYS A 332 -18.75 -14.74 14.61
N SER A 333 -18.86 -14.09 15.79
CA SER A 333 -19.25 -14.76 17.04
C SER A 333 -20.69 -15.29 17.07
N ASN A 334 -21.53 -14.82 16.14
CA ASN A 334 -22.94 -15.25 16.01
C ASN A 334 -23.17 -16.01 14.70
N ASP A 335 -22.13 -16.37 13.98
CA ASP A 335 -22.21 -17.09 12.70
C ASP A 335 -22.05 -18.59 12.94
N GLU A 336 -23.18 -19.33 12.91
CA GLU A 336 -23.20 -20.78 12.99
C GLU A 336 -23.13 -21.47 11.61
N SER A 337 -23.34 -20.71 10.53
CA SER A 337 -23.40 -21.24 9.16
C SER A 337 -22.06 -21.22 8.42
N GLY A 338 -21.03 -20.53 8.95
CA GLY A 338 -19.73 -20.37 8.31
C GLY A 338 -19.68 -19.30 7.22
N GLY A 339 -20.73 -18.49 7.09
CA GLY A 339 -20.81 -17.45 6.06
C GLY A 339 -20.16 -16.12 6.43
N VAL A 340 -19.62 -15.96 7.65
CA VAL A 340 -18.84 -14.79 8.05
C VAL A 340 -17.34 -15.12 8.04
N VAL A 341 -16.57 -14.41 7.23
CA VAL A 341 -15.12 -14.43 7.20
C VAL A 341 -14.61 -13.25 8.01
N TYR A 342 -13.90 -13.53 9.10
CA TYR A 342 -13.33 -12.50 9.98
C TYR A 342 -11.86 -12.23 9.63
N LEU A 343 -11.49 -10.97 9.56
CA LEU A 343 -10.11 -10.49 9.30
C LEU A 343 -9.59 -9.76 10.52
N GLY A 344 -8.45 -10.20 11.04
CA GLY A 344 -7.73 -9.53 12.12
C GLY A 344 -6.31 -9.17 11.75
N THR A 345 -5.73 -8.17 12.43
CA THR A 345 -4.39 -7.67 12.14
C THR A 345 -3.61 -7.35 13.41
N PHE A 346 -2.29 -7.50 13.36
CA PHE A 346 -1.36 -7.02 14.41
C PHE A 346 -0.75 -5.65 14.08
N SER A 347 -1.13 -5.05 12.94
CA SER A 347 -0.53 -3.78 12.48
C SER A 347 -0.84 -2.60 13.40
N LYS A 348 -1.99 -2.60 14.08
CA LYS A 348 -2.39 -1.50 14.96
C LYS A 348 -1.93 -1.73 16.40
N SER A 349 -1.92 -2.98 16.84
CA SER A 349 -1.45 -3.37 18.18
C SER A 349 0.08 -3.34 18.31
N LEU A 350 0.84 -3.33 17.20
CA LEU A 350 2.29 -3.18 17.17
C LEU A 350 2.71 -2.03 16.24
N PHE A 351 2.93 -2.31 14.97
CA PHE A 351 3.33 -1.29 13.98
C PHE A 351 2.96 -1.72 12.55
N ASN A 352 2.66 -0.74 11.70
CA ASN A 352 2.10 -0.99 10.37
C ASN A 352 3.01 -1.81 9.44
N SER A 353 4.34 -1.67 9.55
CA SER A 353 5.31 -2.41 8.72
C SER A 353 5.52 -3.87 9.14
N LEU A 354 4.92 -4.33 10.24
CA LEU A 354 4.95 -5.74 10.64
C LEU A 354 4.33 -6.66 9.58
N ARG A 355 3.27 -6.18 8.92
CA ARG A 355 2.56 -6.88 7.84
C ARG A 355 2.19 -8.30 8.23
N LEU A 356 1.53 -8.46 9.37
CA LEU A 356 1.00 -9.74 9.85
C LEU A 356 -0.47 -9.58 10.24
N GLY A 357 -1.31 -10.47 9.72
CA GLY A 357 -2.74 -10.57 10.01
C GLY A 357 -3.20 -12.01 9.92
N TYR A 358 -4.49 -12.21 10.08
CA TYR A 358 -5.08 -13.54 10.01
C TYR A 358 -6.52 -13.47 9.50
N ILE A 359 -6.97 -14.61 8.93
CA ILE A 359 -8.33 -14.85 8.48
C ILE A 359 -8.91 -15.93 9.39
N VAL A 360 -10.18 -15.78 9.81
CA VAL A 360 -10.95 -16.81 10.50
C VAL A 360 -12.17 -17.12 9.66
N ALA A 361 -12.31 -18.37 9.23
CA ALA A 361 -13.41 -18.83 8.37
C ALA A 361 -13.67 -20.33 8.61
N SER A 362 -14.62 -20.93 7.87
CA SER A 362 -14.80 -22.38 7.93
C SER A 362 -13.52 -23.15 7.58
N PRO A 363 -13.30 -24.34 8.14
CA PRO A 363 -12.11 -25.14 7.85
C PRO A 363 -11.91 -25.42 6.34
N GLU A 364 -13.02 -25.60 5.60
CA GLU A 364 -13.00 -25.83 4.15
C GLU A 364 -12.42 -24.64 3.41
N LEU A 365 -12.93 -23.43 3.70
CA LEU A 365 -12.44 -22.20 3.08
C LEU A 365 -10.99 -21.90 3.49
N ILE A 366 -10.61 -22.15 4.75
CA ILE A 366 -9.22 -21.99 5.21
C ILE A 366 -8.29 -22.95 4.47
N SER A 367 -8.69 -24.21 4.24
CA SER A 367 -7.90 -25.20 3.49
C SER A 367 -7.64 -24.74 2.06
N GLU A 368 -8.66 -24.21 1.39
CA GLU A 368 -8.55 -23.68 0.02
C GLU A 368 -7.64 -22.45 -0.04
N LEU A 369 -7.87 -21.47 0.84
CA LEU A 369 -7.05 -20.26 0.96
C LEU A 369 -5.59 -20.59 1.31
N ALA A 370 -5.35 -21.57 2.20
CA ALA A 370 -4.00 -22.00 2.59
C ALA A 370 -3.26 -22.65 1.41
N THR A 371 -3.95 -23.44 0.60
CA THR A 371 -3.40 -24.06 -0.61
C THR A 371 -2.99 -22.99 -1.63
N LEU A 372 -3.87 -22.02 -1.87
CA LEU A 372 -3.60 -20.89 -2.75
C LEU A 372 -2.44 -20.03 -2.21
N HIS A 373 -2.46 -19.70 -0.92
CA HIS A 373 -1.41 -18.94 -0.24
C HIS A 373 -0.03 -19.62 -0.36
N TRP A 374 0.00 -20.95 -0.16
CA TRP A 374 1.22 -21.73 -0.32
C TRP A 374 1.76 -21.68 -1.76
N SER A 375 0.89 -21.77 -2.74
CA SER A 375 1.27 -21.69 -4.16
C SER A 375 1.85 -20.33 -4.53
N LEU A 376 1.31 -19.24 -3.98
CA LEU A 376 1.70 -17.87 -4.31
C LEU A 376 2.99 -17.42 -3.59
N SER A 377 3.18 -17.82 -2.33
CA SER A 377 4.24 -17.24 -1.49
C SER A 377 5.00 -18.21 -0.59
N ARG A 378 4.67 -19.51 -0.63
CA ARG A 378 5.20 -20.53 0.31
C ARG A 378 4.90 -20.20 1.78
N GLY A 379 3.79 -19.50 2.03
CA GLY A 379 3.34 -19.11 3.34
C GLY A 379 3.87 -17.76 3.82
N THR A 380 3.46 -17.35 4.99
CA THR A 380 3.89 -16.12 5.67
C THR A 380 5.19 -16.38 6.44
N SER A 381 6.05 -15.37 6.58
CA SER A 381 7.34 -15.46 7.28
C SER A 381 7.24 -16.16 8.64
N GLY A 382 7.84 -17.34 8.79
CA GLY A 382 7.82 -18.13 10.02
C GLY A 382 8.49 -17.44 11.20
N ILE A 383 9.55 -16.69 10.95
CA ILE A 383 10.27 -15.92 11.99
C ILE A 383 9.35 -14.87 12.60
N LEU A 384 8.63 -14.12 11.77
CA LEU A 384 7.69 -13.08 12.24
C LEU A 384 6.51 -13.71 13.00
N GLN A 385 5.98 -14.82 12.52
CA GLN A 385 4.92 -15.54 13.19
C GLN A 385 5.32 -16.01 14.57
N ARG A 386 6.49 -16.65 14.69
CA ARG A 386 7.02 -17.12 15.98
C ARG A 386 7.36 -15.98 16.93
N TRP A 387 7.87 -14.87 16.39
CA TRP A 387 8.11 -13.68 17.20
C TRP A 387 6.81 -13.13 17.80
N VAL A 388 5.75 -12.97 17.00
CA VAL A 388 4.46 -12.52 17.49
C VAL A 388 3.87 -13.53 18.49
N ALA A 389 4.01 -14.83 18.25
CA ALA A 389 3.59 -15.86 19.19
C ALA A 389 4.29 -15.74 20.55
N GLU A 390 5.61 -15.48 20.58
CA GLU A 390 6.34 -15.21 21.83
C GLU A 390 5.81 -13.97 22.55
N LEU A 391 5.54 -12.89 21.81
CA LEU A 391 5.00 -11.64 22.39
C LEU A 391 3.58 -11.80 22.97
N ILE A 392 2.73 -12.62 22.33
CA ILE A 392 1.41 -12.97 22.86
C ILE A 392 1.56 -13.85 24.11
N SER A 393 2.42 -14.89 24.06
CA SER A 393 2.66 -15.82 25.18
C SER A 393 3.12 -15.08 26.44
N GLU A 394 3.96 -14.06 26.29
CA GLU A 394 4.47 -13.22 27.38
C GLU A 394 3.49 -12.12 27.83
N GLY A 395 2.35 -11.96 27.18
CA GLY A 395 1.40 -10.87 27.46
C GLY A 395 1.93 -9.47 27.06
N THR A 396 2.97 -9.41 26.23
CA THR A 396 3.61 -8.15 25.82
C THR A 396 2.65 -7.32 24.95
N ILE A 397 1.92 -7.96 24.03
CA ILE A 397 0.98 -7.28 23.14
C ILE A 397 -0.18 -6.72 23.95
N GLU A 398 -0.82 -7.51 24.80
CA GLU A 398 -1.94 -7.11 25.63
C GLU A 398 -1.58 -5.93 26.55
N SER A 399 -0.42 -6.01 27.21
CA SER A 399 0.08 -4.92 28.08
C SER A 399 0.36 -3.65 27.29
N HIS A 400 0.90 -3.78 26.09
CA HIS A 400 1.15 -2.65 25.20
C HIS A 400 -0.17 -2.00 24.75
N VAL A 401 -1.13 -2.77 24.27
CA VAL A 401 -2.45 -2.30 23.85
C VAL A 401 -3.17 -1.57 24.98
N GLN A 402 -3.17 -2.11 26.21
CA GLN A 402 -3.78 -1.46 27.38
C GLN A 402 -3.17 -0.10 27.65
N ARG A 403 -1.84 0.02 27.61
CA ARG A 403 -1.13 1.30 27.75
C ARG A 403 -1.49 2.26 26.64
N MET A 404 -1.44 1.82 25.39
CA MET A 404 -1.71 2.65 24.21
C MET A 404 -3.17 3.11 24.17
N ARG A 405 -4.12 2.32 24.63
CA ARG A 405 -5.53 2.73 24.79
C ARG A 405 -5.65 3.98 25.65
N THR A 406 -4.89 4.05 26.73
CA THR A 406 -4.88 5.25 27.60
C THR A 406 -4.22 6.45 26.92
N VAL A 407 -3.10 6.23 26.21
CA VAL A 407 -2.40 7.28 25.46
C VAL A 407 -3.30 7.85 24.37
N TYR A 408 -3.90 7.00 23.55
CA TYR A 408 -4.75 7.40 22.43
C TYR A 408 -6.04 8.07 22.90
N ARG A 409 -6.69 7.59 23.97
CA ARG A 409 -7.86 8.25 24.55
C ARG A 409 -7.55 9.67 24.96
N ARG A 410 -6.46 9.89 25.73
CA ARG A 410 -6.04 11.23 26.15
C ARG A 410 -5.71 12.14 24.97
N ARG A 411 -5.08 11.60 23.94
CA ARG A 411 -4.73 12.34 22.73
C ARG A 411 -5.97 12.72 21.95
N ARG A 412 -6.90 11.78 21.74
CA ARG A 412 -8.21 12.02 21.12
C ARG A 412 -8.97 13.15 21.83
N ASP A 413 -9.10 13.06 23.16
CA ASP A 413 -9.89 14.04 23.95
C ASP A 413 -9.32 15.45 23.80
N LYS A 414 -7.99 15.60 23.86
CA LYS A 414 -7.33 16.89 23.66
C LYS A 414 -7.52 17.44 22.24
N ILE A 415 -7.46 16.58 21.24
CA ILE A 415 -7.66 16.99 19.84
C ILE A 415 -9.13 17.35 19.61
N ALA A 416 -10.08 16.61 20.15
CA ALA A 416 -11.50 16.96 20.06
C ALA A 416 -11.76 18.37 20.62
N THR A 417 -11.28 18.67 21.82
CA THR A 417 -11.39 20.00 22.44
C THR A 417 -10.71 21.10 21.60
N LEU A 418 -9.54 20.80 21.01
CA LEU A 418 -8.84 21.73 20.11
C LEU A 418 -9.66 22.02 18.86
N LEU A 419 -10.17 20.98 18.20
CA LEU A 419 -10.96 21.11 16.98
C LEU A 419 -12.26 21.89 17.24
N GLU A 420 -13.00 21.55 18.30
CA GLU A 420 -14.25 22.25 18.66
C GLU A 420 -14.02 23.74 18.95
N ARG A 421 -12.87 24.09 19.58
CA ARG A 421 -12.53 25.49 19.88
C ARG A 421 -12.05 26.26 18.67
N GLU A 422 -11.18 25.66 17.86
CA GLU A 422 -10.48 26.38 16.79
C GLU A 422 -11.21 26.33 15.45
N PHE A 423 -12.07 25.32 15.22
CA PHE A 423 -12.78 25.07 13.97
C PHE A 423 -14.27 24.74 14.24
N PRO A 424 -15.02 25.67 14.88
CA PRO A 424 -16.41 25.41 15.28
C PRO A 424 -17.36 25.19 14.09
N GLU A 425 -16.95 25.60 12.87
CA GLU A 425 -17.68 25.39 11.62
C GLU A 425 -17.59 23.98 11.07
N TRP A 426 -16.62 23.17 11.53
CA TRP A 426 -16.46 21.80 11.05
C TRP A 426 -17.36 20.84 11.82
N ARG A 427 -17.95 19.91 11.09
CA ARG A 427 -18.72 18.81 11.69
C ARG A 427 -17.78 17.64 12.01
N ILE A 428 -17.46 17.47 13.28
CA ILE A 428 -16.47 16.52 13.75
C ILE A 428 -17.15 15.27 14.29
N THR A 429 -16.83 14.10 13.73
CA THR A 429 -17.18 12.83 14.35
C THR A 429 -16.11 12.43 15.36
N ILE A 430 -16.42 12.52 16.65
CA ILE A 430 -15.52 12.09 17.73
C ILE A 430 -15.55 10.57 17.80
N PRO A 431 -14.42 9.88 17.52
CA PRO A 431 -14.40 8.43 17.45
C PRO A 431 -14.56 7.79 18.84
N GLN A 432 -15.39 6.75 18.92
CA GLN A 432 -15.53 5.95 20.15
C GLN A 432 -14.39 4.94 20.31
N GLY A 433 -13.61 4.76 19.27
CA GLY A 433 -12.40 3.94 19.18
C GLY A 433 -11.65 4.25 17.89
N GLY A 434 -10.57 3.51 17.62
CA GLY A 434 -9.73 3.73 16.44
C GLY A 434 -8.75 4.90 16.59
N LEU A 435 -8.13 5.32 15.47
CA LEU A 435 -6.97 6.21 15.46
C LEU A 435 -7.16 7.44 14.55
N GLN A 436 -8.39 7.84 14.22
CA GLN A 436 -8.68 8.98 13.34
C GLN A 436 -9.98 9.69 13.70
N PHE A 437 -10.07 10.95 13.29
CA PHE A 437 -11.30 11.73 13.22
C PHE A 437 -11.79 11.79 11.77
N PHE A 438 -13.10 11.73 11.60
CA PHE A 438 -13.75 12.07 10.34
C PHE A 438 -14.34 13.48 10.48
N ILE A 439 -13.94 14.37 9.58
CA ILE A 439 -14.28 15.79 9.65
C ILE A 439 -14.97 16.18 8.35
N GLU A 440 -16.21 16.65 8.46
CA GLU A 440 -16.96 17.19 7.34
C GLU A 440 -16.87 18.71 7.33
N THR A 441 -16.64 19.28 6.15
CA THR A 441 -16.63 20.72 5.87
C THR A 441 -17.95 21.13 5.19
N GLY A 442 -18.20 22.44 5.07
CA GLY A 442 -19.39 22.95 4.43
C GLY A 442 -19.55 22.51 2.97
N ASN A 443 -18.43 22.36 2.25
CA ASN A 443 -18.41 21.92 0.86
C ASN A 443 -17.04 21.34 0.48
N SER A 444 -16.93 20.77 -0.73
CA SER A 444 -15.69 20.15 -1.23
C SER A 444 -14.58 21.17 -1.52
N LYS A 445 -14.89 22.43 -1.81
CA LYS A 445 -13.89 23.49 -2.01
C LYS A 445 -13.15 23.77 -0.70
N GLU A 446 -13.89 23.93 0.39
CA GLU A 446 -13.33 24.11 1.72
C GLU A 446 -12.45 22.92 2.15
N ALA A 447 -12.90 21.67 1.91
CA ALA A 447 -12.09 20.49 2.17
C ALA A 447 -10.76 20.53 1.41
N ASN A 448 -10.76 20.94 0.14
CA ASN A 448 -9.55 21.05 -0.66
C ASN A 448 -8.64 22.19 -0.17
N GLU A 449 -9.19 23.32 0.28
CA GLU A 449 -8.41 24.41 0.88
C GLU A 449 -7.69 23.96 2.16
N VAL A 450 -8.37 23.20 3.02
CA VAL A 450 -7.77 22.60 4.21
C VAL A 450 -6.64 21.63 3.84
N ILE A 451 -6.87 20.76 2.86
CA ILE A 451 -5.86 19.79 2.40
C ILE A 451 -4.64 20.51 1.83
N GLU A 452 -4.85 21.56 1.04
CA GLU A 452 -3.75 22.35 0.47
C GLU A 452 -2.98 23.11 1.56
N ALA A 453 -3.66 23.69 2.54
CA ALA A 453 -3.02 24.30 3.70
C ALA A 453 -2.20 23.26 4.49
N CYS A 454 -2.70 22.03 4.66
CA CYS A 454 -1.95 20.94 5.26
C CYS A 454 -0.67 20.65 4.45
N ARG A 455 -0.77 20.52 3.13
CA ARG A 455 0.36 20.23 2.25
C ARG A 455 1.44 21.34 2.33
N LEU A 456 1.05 22.60 2.29
CA LEU A 456 1.96 23.75 2.40
C LEU A 456 2.72 23.78 3.73
N HIS A 457 2.10 23.28 4.79
CA HIS A 457 2.71 23.20 6.12
C HIS A 457 3.35 21.84 6.45
N ARG A 458 3.62 21.03 5.42
CA ARG A 458 4.26 19.70 5.53
C ARG A 458 3.48 18.74 6.44
N LEU A 459 2.15 18.76 6.34
CA LEU A 459 1.25 17.84 7.03
C LEU A 459 0.72 16.83 6.02
N ARG A 460 0.85 15.56 6.34
CA ARG A 460 0.33 14.48 5.50
C ARG A 460 -1.07 14.11 5.96
N VAL A 461 -2.07 14.48 5.19
CA VAL A 461 -3.48 14.08 5.37
C VAL A 461 -3.93 13.24 4.19
N ALA A 462 -4.94 12.41 4.41
CA ALA A 462 -5.48 11.59 3.34
C ALA A 462 -6.57 12.32 2.56
N LEU A 463 -6.54 12.17 1.23
CA LEU A 463 -7.49 12.83 0.32
C LEU A 463 -8.85 12.12 0.33
N PRO A 464 -9.98 12.85 0.19
CA PRO A 464 -11.31 12.25 0.05
C PRO A 464 -11.40 11.23 -1.09
N SER A 465 -10.72 11.49 -2.21
CA SER A 465 -10.67 10.60 -3.37
C SER A 465 -10.09 9.21 -3.09
N SER A 466 -9.37 9.05 -1.98
CA SER A 466 -8.88 7.74 -1.53
C SER A 466 -9.97 6.84 -0.96
N TYR A 467 -11.14 7.41 -0.63
CA TYR A 467 -12.22 6.73 0.11
C TYR A 467 -13.55 6.68 -0.62
N VAL A 468 -13.66 7.32 -1.78
CA VAL A 468 -14.88 7.35 -2.58
C VAL A 468 -14.65 6.83 -3.99
N MET A 469 -15.67 6.25 -4.60
CA MET A 469 -15.62 5.78 -5.98
C MET A 469 -15.40 6.97 -6.95
N PRO A 470 -14.72 6.73 -8.09
CA PRO A 470 -14.59 7.75 -9.13
C PRO A 470 -15.96 8.29 -9.55
N GLY A 471 -16.10 9.61 -9.57
CA GLY A 471 -17.37 10.29 -9.89
C GLY A 471 -18.29 10.53 -8.70
N SER A 472 -17.92 10.13 -7.49
CA SER A 472 -18.67 10.46 -6.27
C SER A 472 -18.64 11.96 -6.00
N THR A 473 -19.79 12.53 -5.65
CA THR A 473 -19.94 13.94 -5.25
C THR A 473 -19.59 14.18 -3.78
N ARG A 474 -19.46 13.11 -2.98
CA ARG A 474 -19.18 13.19 -1.54
C ARG A 474 -17.68 13.40 -1.30
N GLN A 475 -17.22 14.64 -1.41
CA GLN A 475 -15.81 15.03 -1.24
C GLN A 475 -15.63 16.18 -0.24
N ASN A 476 -16.67 16.53 0.50
CA ASN A 476 -16.67 17.60 1.51
C ASN A 476 -16.18 17.13 2.89
N PHE A 477 -15.13 16.31 2.93
CA PHE A 477 -14.55 15.80 4.16
C PHE A 477 -13.03 15.61 4.03
N PHE A 478 -12.38 15.44 5.16
CA PHE A 478 -11.03 14.91 5.26
C PHE A 478 -10.90 14.05 6.50
N VAL A 479 -9.81 13.27 6.56
CA VAL A 479 -9.57 12.33 7.66
C VAL A 479 -8.28 12.71 8.37
N LEU A 480 -8.38 12.94 9.67
CA LEU A 480 -7.27 13.34 10.52
C LEU A 480 -6.88 12.18 11.43
N GLY A 481 -5.76 11.54 11.13
CA GLY A 481 -5.15 10.52 11.96
C GLY A 481 -4.44 11.15 13.18
N PHE A 482 -4.53 10.50 14.32
CA PHE A 482 -3.88 10.96 15.54
C PHE A 482 -3.00 9.90 16.21
N GLY A 483 -2.86 8.74 15.58
CA GLY A 483 -2.10 7.64 16.15
C GLY A 483 -0.59 7.90 16.14
N SER A 484 -0.03 8.42 15.05
CA SER A 484 1.40 8.46 14.78
C SER A 484 2.17 9.62 15.44
N ALA A 485 1.54 10.75 15.73
CA ALA A 485 2.21 11.95 16.22
C ALA A 485 1.77 12.34 17.66
N PRO A 486 2.65 12.92 18.48
CA PRO A 486 2.29 13.48 19.79
C PRO A 486 1.30 14.64 19.66
N PHE A 487 0.47 14.84 20.69
CA PHE A 487 -0.55 15.91 20.69
C PHE A 487 0.05 17.29 20.37
N GLN A 488 1.19 17.65 20.95
CA GLN A 488 1.83 18.96 20.75
C GLN A 488 2.24 19.22 19.29
N GLU A 489 2.60 18.18 18.56
CA GLU A 489 2.91 18.30 17.13
C GLU A 489 1.64 18.50 16.32
N ILE A 490 0.59 17.74 16.63
CA ILE A 490 -0.72 17.85 15.98
C ILE A 490 -1.33 19.24 16.24
N GLU A 491 -1.28 19.72 17.49
CA GLU A 491 -1.77 21.05 17.88
C GLU A 491 -1.07 22.16 17.09
N ARG A 492 0.28 22.15 17.09
CA ARG A 492 1.06 23.15 16.33
C ARG A 492 0.73 23.11 14.83
N ALA A 493 0.51 21.92 14.31
CA ALA A 493 0.16 21.70 12.93
C ALA A 493 -1.21 22.28 12.57
N LEU A 494 -2.24 21.97 13.36
CA LEU A 494 -3.60 22.46 13.16
C LEU A 494 -3.70 23.98 13.31
N LEU A 495 -2.97 24.59 14.27
CA LEU A 495 -2.95 26.04 14.42
C LEU A 495 -2.33 26.75 13.20
N LYS A 496 -1.30 26.17 12.57
CA LYS A 496 -0.76 26.70 11.30
C LYS A 496 -1.78 26.62 10.16
N VAL A 497 -2.52 25.50 10.07
CA VAL A 497 -3.60 25.36 9.09
C VAL A 497 -4.67 26.44 9.30
N LYS A 498 -5.09 26.68 10.55
CA LYS A 498 -6.03 27.75 10.89
C LYS A 498 -5.55 29.13 10.45
N GLN A 499 -4.28 29.46 10.74
CA GLN A 499 -3.68 30.73 10.30
C GLN A 499 -3.70 30.90 8.78
N ALA A 500 -3.37 29.81 8.04
CA ALA A 500 -3.39 29.83 6.59
C ALA A 500 -4.81 30.05 6.01
N LEU A 501 -5.81 29.41 6.61
CA LEU A 501 -7.23 29.57 6.20
C LEU A 501 -7.80 30.95 6.57
N SER A 502 -7.32 31.59 7.64
CA SER A 502 -7.79 32.91 8.06
C SER A 502 -7.11 34.07 7.33
N GLY A 503 -5.98 33.82 6.66
CA GLY A 503 -5.20 34.82 5.93
C GLY A 503 -5.43 34.79 4.40
N ALA A 504 -6.31 33.90 3.94
CA ALA A 504 -6.79 33.80 2.58
C ALA A 504 -8.18 34.46 2.46
#